data_cf95bc006a0b0d0439b308a72f3edeaa
#
_entry.id   cf95bc006a0b0d0439b308a72f3edeaa
#
_cell.length_a   1.000
_cell.length_b   1.000
_cell.length_c   1.000
_cell.angle_alpha   90.00
_cell.angle_beta   90.00
_cell.angle_gamma   90.00
#
_symmetry.space_group_name_H-M   'P 1'
#
loop_
_entity.id
_entity.type
_entity.pdbx_description
1 polymer ?
#
loop_
_entity_poly.entity_id
_entity_poly.type
_entity_poly.pdbx_seq_one_letter_code
_entity_poly.pdbx_strand_id
1 'polypeptide(L)'
;NDDIVQTPNGIDGISINTFPIIDGSDSTEPLRTILMCKLLGYDYVWERMMFAQYGGDAKRVMPQYTCSDEEKHHLRVNCLLESNTHPSFLKLIDDEVEVIFTARSISRDEAVYAEEKGVELIEKPIAKDALAFLVNPVNPVENLSIEQIQGIYTGDITNWSEVGGIDTLITPYVRNRN
;
A
#
# COMPACT_ATOMS: atom_id res chain seq x y z
N ASN A 1 9.15 6.04 -24.80
CA ASN A 1 9.69 7.06 -23.91
C ASN A 1 8.86 7.00 -22.65
N ASP A 2 9.41 6.33 -21.64
CA ASP A 2 8.83 6.37 -20.31
C ASP A 2 9.04 7.80 -19.81
N ASP A 3 7.94 8.49 -19.52
CA ASP A 3 8.00 9.88 -19.10
C ASP A 3 8.67 9.93 -17.72
N ILE A 4 9.92 10.39 -17.69
CA ILE A 4 10.65 10.60 -16.45
C ILE A 4 9.96 11.71 -15.68
N VAL A 5 9.51 11.41 -14.47
CA VAL A 5 8.98 12.39 -13.54
C VAL A 5 10.17 13.06 -12.85
N GLN A 6 10.44 14.29 -13.25
CA GLN A 6 11.50 15.09 -12.64
C GLN A 6 11.08 15.53 -11.24
N THR A 7 11.99 15.37 -10.30
CA THR A 7 11.81 15.79 -8.92
C THR A 7 12.63 17.06 -8.67
N PRO A 8 12.09 18.08 -7.98
CA PRO A 8 12.91 19.19 -7.52
C PRO A 8 14.07 18.68 -6.66
N ASN A 9 15.12 19.48 -6.53
CA ASN A 9 16.20 19.19 -5.60
C ASN A 9 15.62 18.74 -4.24
N GLY A 10 16.24 17.75 -3.63
CA GLY A 10 15.79 17.20 -2.36
C GLY A 10 15.72 18.25 -1.23
N ILE A 11 15.34 17.83 -0.06
CA ILE A 11 15.21 18.71 1.10
C ILE A 11 16.57 18.87 1.77
N ASP A 12 16.96 20.09 2.07
CA ASP A 12 18.20 20.39 2.79
C ASP A 12 18.25 19.63 4.13
N GLY A 13 19.39 18.98 4.37
CA GLY A 13 19.62 18.18 5.59
C GLY A 13 19.19 16.72 5.50
N ILE A 14 18.49 16.31 4.43
CA ILE A 14 18.17 14.90 4.14
C ILE A 14 19.11 14.39 3.05
N SER A 15 19.79 13.30 3.34
CA SER A 15 20.67 12.60 2.40
C SER A 15 20.44 11.10 2.50
N ILE A 16 20.97 10.33 1.57
CA ILE A 16 20.87 8.87 1.59
C ILE A 16 21.39 8.24 2.91
N ASN A 17 22.38 8.87 3.52
CA ASN A 17 22.99 8.40 4.77
C ASN A 17 22.21 8.81 6.03
N THR A 18 21.31 9.77 5.91
CA THR A 18 20.47 10.29 7.00
C THR A 18 18.98 10.03 6.73
N PHE A 19 18.67 9.28 5.68
CA PHE A 19 17.30 8.93 5.36
C PHE A 19 16.76 7.92 6.39
N PRO A 20 15.57 8.15 6.95
CA PRO A 20 15.01 7.27 7.97
C PRO A 20 14.72 5.88 7.44
N ILE A 21 14.72 4.89 8.34
CA ILE A 21 14.25 3.54 8.02
C ILE A 21 12.72 3.57 7.98
N ILE A 22 12.16 3.34 6.79
CA ILE A 22 10.72 3.37 6.53
C ILE A 22 10.23 1.96 6.21
N ASP A 23 9.13 1.55 6.83
CA ASP A 23 8.45 0.29 6.53
C ASP A 23 6.96 0.52 6.22
N GLY A 24 6.24 -0.51 5.89
CA GLY A 24 4.79 -0.42 5.70
C GLY A 24 4.21 -1.55 4.86
N SER A 25 2.93 -1.38 4.51
CA SER A 25 2.22 -2.34 3.67
C SER A 25 2.61 -2.22 2.19
N ASP A 26 2.50 -3.31 1.45
CA ASP A 26 2.72 -3.34 -0.02
C ASP A 26 1.89 -2.28 -0.76
N SER A 27 0.66 -2.00 -0.29
CA SER A 27 -0.20 -0.99 -0.91
C SER A 27 0.36 0.43 -0.80
N THR A 28 1.23 0.70 0.18
CA THR A 28 1.86 2.00 0.39
C THR A 28 3.24 2.12 -0.25
N GLU A 29 3.77 1.05 -0.84
CA GLU A 29 5.09 1.04 -1.46
C GLU A 29 5.28 2.13 -2.53
N PRO A 30 4.34 2.37 -3.48
CA PRO A 30 4.49 3.45 -4.44
C PRO A 30 4.59 4.83 -3.78
N LEU A 31 3.79 5.06 -2.73
CA LEU A 31 3.81 6.33 -1.99
C LEU A 31 5.13 6.54 -1.28
N ARG A 32 5.65 5.51 -0.60
CA ARG A 32 6.96 5.56 0.09
C ARG A 32 8.10 5.83 -0.87
N THR A 33 8.10 5.15 -2.03
CA THR A 33 9.10 5.36 -3.08
C THR A 33 9.06 6.78 -3.63
N ILE A 34 7.89 7.32 -3.95
CA ILE A 34 7.74 8.69 -4.44
C ILE A 34 8.17 9.71 -3.39
N LEU A 35 7.80 9.48 -2.13
CA LEU A 35 8.20 10.36 -1.03
C LEU A 35 9.74 10.38 -0.89
N MET A 36 10.37 9.22 -0.90
CA MET A 36 11.84 9.09 -0.86
C MET A 36 12.48 9.84 -2.04
N CYS A 37 11.98 9.67 -3.27
CA CYS A 37 12.47 10.39 -4.43
C CYS A 37 12.39 11.91 -4.23
N LYS A 38 11.26 12.41 -3.72
CA LYS A 38 11.07 13.84 -3.46
C LYS A 38 11.96 14.38 -2.35
N LEU A 39 12.21 13.60 -1.32
CA LEU A 39 13.06 14.03 -0.20
C LEU A 39 14.55 14.03 -0.57
N LEU A 40 14.98 13.07 -1.37
CA LEU A 40 16.38 12.92 -1.80
C LEU A 40 16.69 13.64 -3.13
N GLY A 41 15.68 14.09 -3.87
CA GLY A 41 15.86 14.74 -5.18
C GLY A 41 16.13 13.74 -6.31
N TYR A 42 15.70 12.50 -6.18
CA TYR A 42 15.80 11.50 -7.25
C TYR A 42 14.62 11.60 -8.20
N ASP A 43 14.88 11.53 -9.50
CA ASP A 43 13.85 11.34 -10.51
C ASP A 43 13.33 9.91 -10.48
N TYR A 44 12.12 9.69 -10.99
CA TYR A 44 11.55 8.35 -11.09
C TYR A 44 10.72 8.17 -12.37
N VAL A 45 10.57 6.92 -12.77
CA VAL A 45 9.72 6.50 -13.88
C VAL A 45 8.70 5.47 -13.39
N TRP A 46 7.54 5.40 -14.04
CA TRP A 46 6.57 4.35 -13.78
C TRP A 46 6.84 3.15 -14.69
N GLU A 47 7.26 2.04 -14.12
CA GLU A 47 7.56 0.81 -14.86
C GLU A 47 6.59 -0.32 -14.52
N ARG A 48 6.36 -1.19 -15.50
CA ARG A 48 5.63 -2.44 -15.29
C ARG A 48 6.58 -3.48 -14.72
N MET A 49 6.37 -3.82 -13.48
CA MET A 49 7.10 -4.89 -12.81
C MET A 49 6.34 -6.21 -12.93
N MET A 50 7.06 -7.30 -13.18
CA MET A 50 6.50 -8.66 -13.12
C MET A 50 6.82 -9.28 -11.76
N PHE A 51 5.77 -9.69 -11.05
CA PHE A 51 5.91 -10.32 -9.74
C PHE A 51 5.63 -11.82 -9.86
N ALA A 52 6.67 -12.62 -10.03
CA ALA A 52 6.58 -14.08 -10.18
C ALA A 52 5.90 -14.77 -8.98
N GLN A 53 5.96 -14.19 -7.80
CA GLN A 53 5.36 -14.71 -6.57
C GLN A 53 3.82 -14.70 -6.57
N TYR A 54 3.19 -13.91 -7.46
CA TYR A 54 1.72 -13.85 -7.58
C TYR A 54 1.17 -14.63 -8.79
N GLY A 55 1.95 -15.55 -9.36
CA GLY A 55 1.55 -16.38 -10.50
C GLY A 55 1.81 -15.69 -11.84
N GLY A 56 3.00 -15.84 -12.35
CA GLY A 56 3.52 -15.64 -13.73
C GLY A 56 3.16 -14.38 -14.53
N ASP A 57 1.93 -13.91 -14.48
CA ASP A 57 1.43 -12.78 -15.28
C ASP A 57 0.98 -11.56 -14.47
N ALA A 58 1.13 -11.58 -13.15
CA ALA A 58 0.78 -10.43 -12.32
C ALA A 58 1.75 -9.27 -12.61
N LYS A 59 1.21 -8.21 -13.21
CA LYS A 59 1.93 -6.99 -13.54
C LYS A 59 1.47 -5.87 -12.62
N ARG A 60 2.41 -5.22 -12.00
CA ARG A 60 2.17 -4.04 -11.17
C ARG A 60 2.93 -2.87 -11.76
N VAL A 61 2.32 -1.71 -11.82
CA VAL A 61 3.01 -0.49 -12.22
C VAL A 61 3.57 0.16 -10.97
N MET A 62 4.88 0.33 -10.93
CA MET A 62 5.60 0.83 -9.76
C MET A 62 6.53 1.98 -10.14
N PRO A 63 6.71 2.98 -9.26
CA PRO A 63 7.73 3.99 -9.48
C PRO A 63 9.12 3.37 -9.29
N GLN A 64 9.98 3.56 -10.27
CA GLN A 64 11.39 3.16 -10.21
C GLN A 64 12.25 4.43 -10.21
N TYR A 65 13.04 4.60 -9.17
CA TYR A 65 13.90 5.77 -9.02
C TYR A 65 15.21 5.62 -9.77
N THR A 66 15.73 6.77 -10.25
CA THR A 66 16.94 6.86 -11.05
C THR A 66 18.10 7.31 -10.18
N CYS A 67 18.92 6.37 -9.76
CA CYS A 67 20.17 6.61 -9.04
C CYS A 67 21.15 5.47 -9.35
N SER A 68 22.34 5.50 -8.79
CA SER A 68 23.32 4.42 -8.98
C SER A 68 22.83 3.09 -8.40
N ASP A 69 23.38 1.98 -8.88
CA ASP A 69 23.02 0.65 -8.37
C ASP A 69 23.42 0.45 -6.89
N GLU A 70 24.49 1.12 -6.45
CA GLU A 70 24.93 1.12 -5.06
C GLU A 70 23.90 1.83 -4.16
N GLU A 71 23.42 3.00 -4.57
CA GLU A 71 22.39 3.75 -3.86
C GLU A 71 21.05 2.98 -3.84
N LYS A 72 20.66 2.36 -4.95
CA LYS A 72 19.48 1.50 -5.01
C LYS A 72 19.57 0.36 -4.01
N HIS A 73 20.73 -0.31 -3.96
CA HIS A 73 20.95 -1.39 -3.03
C HIS A 73 20.85 -0.90 -1.57
N HIS A 74 21.51 0.22 -1.25
CA HIS A 74 21.46 0.82 0.08
C HIS A 74 20.03 1.17 0.51
N LEU A 75 19.27 1.86 -0.34
CA LEU A 75 17.89 2.26 -0.05
C LEU A 75 16.98 1.05 0.17
N ARG A 76 17.10 0.01 -0.66
CA ARG A 76 16.27 -1.19 -0.53
C ARG A 76 16.58 -2.03 0.70
N VAL A 77 17.83 -2.08 1.11
CA VAL A 77 18.25 -2.93 2.23
C VAL A 77 18.14 -2.21 3.57
N ASN A 78 18.42 -0.90 3.59
CA ASN A 78 18.57 -0.17 4.85
C ASN A 78 17.48 0.87 5.10
N CYS A 79 16.72 1.29 4.08
CA CYS A 79 15.81 2.43 4.24
C CYS A 79 14.35 2.13 3.90
N LEU A 80 14.08 1.29 2.91
CA LEU A 80 12.73 1.01 2.43
C LEU A 80 12.38 -0.45 2.64
N LEU A 81 11.86 -0.78 3.81
CA LEU A 81 11.48 -2.15 4.16
C LEU A 81 10.05 -2.47 3.70
N GLU A 82 9.75 -3.74 3.53
CA GLU A 82 8.45 -4.25 3.04
C GLU A 82 7.98 -5.41 3.92
N SER A 83 7.51 -5.09 5.12
CA SER A 83 7.16 -6.13 6.11
C SER A 83 5.67 -6.46 6.18
N ASN A 84 4.82 -5.83 5.38
CA ASN A 84 3.37 -5.80 5.55
C ASN A 84 2.91 -5.00 6.79
N THR A 85 1.58 -4.78 6.91
CA THR A 85 1.04 -3.84 7.90
C THR A 85 1.31 -4.25 9.35
N HIS A 86 0.98 -5.49 9.72
CA HIS A 86 1.13 -5.91 11.12
C HIS A 86 2.62 -6.00 11.54
N PRO A 87 3.50 -6.65 10.79
CA PRO A 87 4.93 -6.66 11.15
C PRO A 87 5.56 -5.27 11.19
N SER A 88 5.13 -4.33 10.34
CA SER A 88 5.69 -2.96 10.38
C SER A 88 5.31 -2.22 11.66
N PHE A 89 4.10 -2.43 12.21
CA PHE A 89 3.74 -1.90 13.53
C PHE A 89 4.62 -2.48 14.62
N LEU A 90 4.87 -3.80 14.61
CA LEU A 90 5.74 -4.42 15.61
C LEU A 90 7.16 -3.86 15.55
N LYS A 91 7.72 -3.72 14.35
CA LYS A 91 9.05 -3.13 14.15
C LYS A 91 9.15 -1.68 14.63
N LEU A 92 8.09 -0.89 14.40
CA LEU A 92 8.05 0.49 14.90
C LEU A 92 8.01 0.52 16.44
N ILE A 93 7.24 -0.35 17.07
CA ILE A 93 7.15 -0.47 18.53
C ILE A 93 8.47 -0.96 19.13
N ASP A 94 9.18 -1.85 18.44
CA ASP A 94 10.47 -2.40 18.86
C ASP A 94 11.67 -1.53 18.48
N ASP A 95 11.44 -0.31 17.95
CA ASP A 95 12.47 0.67 17.55
C ASP A 95 13.42 0.15 16.43
N GLU A 96 12.92 -0.75 15.59
CA GLU A 96 13.66 -1.27 14.43
C GLU A 96 13.48 -0.38 13.18
N VAL A 97 12.40 0.42 13.15
CA VAL A 97 12.10 1.38 12.08
C VAL A 97 11.59 2.69 12.67
N GLU A 98 11.82 3.80 11.96
CA GLU A 98 11.51 5.13 12.46
C GLU A 98 10.13 5.62 12.01
N VAL A 99 9.65 5.16 10.86
CA VAL A 99 8.37 5.57 10.26
C VAL A 99 7.73 4.39 9.55
N ILE A 100 6.42 4.25 9.70
CA ILE A 100 5.65 3.29 8.91
C ILE A 100 4.53 3.96 8.13
N PHE A 101 4.22 3.40 6.96
CA PHE A 101 3.08 3.81 6.14
C PHE A 101 2.08 2.67 6.04
N THR A 102 0.86 2.92 6.50
CA THR A 102 -0.19 1.90 6.53
C THR A 102 -1.49 2.44 5.93
N ALA A 103 -2.29 1.54 5.36
CA ALA A 103 -3.61 1.88 4.83
C ALA A 103 -4.74 1.74 5.87
N ARG A 104 -4.39 1.48 7.13
CA ARG A 104 -5.32 1.41 8.27
C ARG A 104 -4.67 1.98 9.53
N SER A 105 -5.48 2.38 10.45
CA SER A 105 -5.03 2.71 11.81
C SER A 105 -4.55 1.47 12.58
N ILE A 106 -3.88 1.72 13.69
CA ILE A 106 -3.42 0.69 14.63
C ILE A 106 -4.55 -0.25 15.06
N SER A 107 -4.30 -1.54 15.10
CA SER A 107 -5.24 -2.54 15.63
C SER A 107 -5.20 -2.58 17.17
N ARG A 108 -6.19 -3.25 17.76
CA ARG A 108 -6.24 -3.42 19.22
C ARG A 108 -5.02 -4.17 19.76
N ASP A 109 -4.59 -5.23 19.09
CA ASP A 109 -3.47 -6.05 19.53
C ASP A 109 -2.14 -5.29 19.43
N GLU A 110 -1.96 -4.51 18.38
CA GLU A 110 -0.80 -3.62 18.22
C GLU A 110 -0.80 -2.51 19.29
N ALA A 111 -1.96 -1.94 19.62
CA ALA A 111 -2.09 -0.93 20.66
C ALA A 111 -1.75 -1.49 22.06
N VAL A 112 -2.20 -2.71 22.36
CA VAL A 112 -1.84 -3.40 23.62
C VAL A 112 -0.32 -3.64 23.66
N TYR A 113 0.27 -4.09 22.56
CA TYR A 113 1.70 -4.32 22.49
C TYR A 113 2.52 -3.02 22.69
N ALA A 114 2.08 -1.92 22.08
CA ALA A 114 2.71 -0.61 22.28
C ALA A 114 2.63 -0.16 23.77
N GLU A 115 1.46 -0.37 24.42
CA GLU A 115 1.28 -0.08 25.84
C GLU A 115 2.20 -0.93 26.73
N GLU A 116 2.32 -2.24 26.48
CA GLU A 116 3.22 -3.14 27.20
C GLU A 116 4.69 -2.72 27.07
N LYS A 117 5.08 -2.18 25.93
CA LYS A 117 6.44 -1.64 25.66
C LYS A 117 6.63 -0.22 26.17
N GLY A 118 5.57 0.47 26.57
CA GLY A 118 5.62 1.88 26.99
C GLY A 118 5.89 2.86 25.84
N VAL A 119 5.50 2.46 24.61
CA VAL A 119 5.70 3.27 23.39
C VAL A 119 4.41 4.01 23.05
N GLU A 120 4.51 5.33 22.87
CA GLU A 120 3.43 6.16 22.36
C GLU A 120 3.57 6.31 20.84
N LEU A 121 2.59 5.81 20.09
CA LEU A 121 2.57 5.93 18.63
C LEU A 121 1.83 7.19 18.19
N ILE A 122 2.45 7.96 17.30
CA ILE A 122 1.85 9.16 16.70
C ILE A 122 1.33 8.81 15.31
N GLU A 123 0.00 8.80 15.16
CA GLU A 123 -0.65 8.56 13.86
C GLU A 123 -1.02 9.90 13.20
N LYS A 124 -0.63 10.07 11.94
CA LYS A 124 -0.97 11.25 11.12
C LYS A 124 -1.52 10.82 9.77
N PRO A 125 -2.80 11.13 9.44
CA PRO A 125 -3.34 10.93 8.10
C PRO A 125 -2.61 11.82 7.09
N ILE A 126 -2.09 11.22 6.01
CA ILE A 126 -1.34 11.94 4.97
C ILE A 126 -2.03 11.92 3.60
N ALA A 127 -2.92 10.94 3.37
CA ALA A 127 -3.65 10.79 2.12
C ALA A 127 -4.99 10.09 2.37
N LYS A 128 -5.88 10.16 1.40
CA LYS A 128 -7.10 9.34 1.34
C LYS A 128 -6.85 8.19 0.39
N ASP A 129 -7.23 7.00 0.80
CA ASP A 129 -7.28 5.81 -0.05
C ASP A 129 -8.72 5.49 -0.44
N ALA A 130 -8.90 4.72 -1.52
CA ALA A 130 -10.20 4.30 -2.01
C ALA A 130 -10.25 2.78 -2.17
N LEU A 131 -11.23 2.16 -1.54
CA LEU A 131 -11.57 0.76 -1.81
C LEU A 131 -12.36 0.70 -3.12
N ALA A 132 -11.80 0.03 -4.13
CA ALA A 132 -12.45 -0.19 -5.41
C ALA A 132 -12.96 -1.63 -5.50
N PHE A 133 -14.22 -1.78 -5.92
CA PHE A 133 -14.79 -3.09 -6.25
C PHE A 133 -14.67 -3.31 -7.76
N LEU A 134 -14.18 -4.48 -8.14
CA LEU A 134 -14.05 -4.89 -9.54
C LEU A 134 -15.15 -5.89 -9.86
N VAL A 135 -15.85 -5.67 -10.96
CA VAL A 135 -16.85 -6.58 -11.50
C VAL A 135 -16.51 -6.92 -12.95
N ASN A 136 -17.09 -8.00 -13.45
CA ASN A 136 -16.90 -8.37 -14.87
C ASN A 136 -17.46 -7.24 -15.77
N PRO A 137 -16.75 -6.82 -16.82
CA PRO A 137 -17.16 -5.71 -17.69
C PRO A 137 -18.47 -5.94 -18.45
N VAL A 138 -18.97 -7.19 -18.52
CA VAL A 138 -20.31 -7.46 -19.07
C VAL A 138 -21.45 -7.23 -18.09
N ASN A 139 -21.13 -7.01 -16.79
CA ASN A 139 -22.12 -6.70 -15.78
C ASN A 139 -22.52 -5.21 -15.89
N PRO A 140 -23.82 -4.89 -16.07
CA PRO A 140 -24.27 -3.51 -16.22
C PRO A 140 -24.32 -2.72 -14.92
N VAL A 141 -24.00 -3.32 -13.77
CA VAL A 141 -24.00 -2.65 -12.48
C VAL A 141 -22.81 -1.72 -12.39
N GLU A 142 -23.07 -0.40 -12.37
CA GLU A 142 -22.04 0.63 -12.26
C GLU A 142 -21.84 1.12 -10.82
N ASN A 143 -22.89 1.01 -9.99
CA ASN A 143 -22.87 1.52 -8.63
C ASN A 143 -23.61 0.57 -7.70
N LEU A 144 -23.12 0.44 -6.47
CA LEU A 144 -23.77 -0.26 -5.37
C LEU A 144 -23.82 0.65 -4.14
N SER A 145 -24.91 0.60 -3.39
CA SER A 145 -24.96 1.23 -2.08
C SER A 145 -24.14 0.43 -1.05
N ILE A 146 -23.82 1.05 0.08
CA ILE A 146 -23.12 0.36 1.17
C ILE A 146 -23.95 -0.82 1.68
N GLU A 147 -25.27 -0.66 1.79
CA GLU A 147 -26.20 -1.69 2.24
C GLU A 147 -26.22 -2.87 1.25
N GLN A 148 -26.19 -2.59 -0.06
CA GLN A 148 -26.11 -3.63 -1.09
C GLN A 148 -24.78 -4.39 -1.01
N ILE A 149 -23.67 -3.69 -0.84
CA ILE A 149 -22.35 -4.31 -0.64
C ILE A 149 -22.37 -5.19 0.61
N GLN A 150 -22.89 -4.69 1.72
CA GLN A 150 -23.03 -5.48 2.94
C GLN A 150 -23.90 -6.72 2.71
N GLY A 151 -25.07 -6.57 2.08
CA GLY A 151 -25.98 -7.68 1.76
C GLY A 151 -25.31 -8.76 0.87
N ILE A 152 -24.46 -8.36 -0.06
CA ILE A 152 -23.67 -9.32 -0.88
C ILE A 152 -22.69 -10.13 0.00
N TYR A 153 -21.97 -9.46 0.90
CA TYR A 153 -20.98 -10.14 1.74
C TYR A 153 -21.55 -10.89 2.94
N THR A 154 -22.79 -10.57 3.35
CA THR A 154 -23.53 -11.35 4.36
C THR A 154 -24.31 -12.51 3.75
N GLY A 155 -24.51 -12.52 2.43
CA GLY A 155 -25.28 -13.52 1.71
C GLY A 155 -26.79 -13.23 1.63
N ASP A 156 -27.24 -12.04 2.02
CA ASP A 156 -28.63 -11.58 1.89
C ASP A 156 -28.98 -11.23 0.44
N ILE A 157 -27.99 -10.83 -0.35
CA ILE A 157 -28.06 -10.58 -1.79
C ILE A 157 -27.13 -11.58 -2.49
N THR A 158 -27.70 -12.46 -3.29
CA THR A 158 -26.96 -13.57 -3.90
C THR A 158 -26.97 -13.56 -5.43
N ASN A 159 -27.80 -12.72 -6.03
CA ASN A 159 -27.95 -12.62 -7.47
C ASN A 159 -27.79 -11.18 -7.96
N TRP A 160 -27.10 -10.96 -9.05
CA TRP A 160 -26.88 -9.64 -9.61
C TRP A 160 -28.19 -8.94 -10.03
N SER A 161 -29.25 -9.70 -10.38
CA SER A 161 -30.56 -9.14 -10.71
C SER A 161 -31.21 -8.37 -9.53
N GLU A 162 -30.85 -8.69 -8.30
CA GLU A 162 -31.35 -8.01 -7.10
C GLU A 162 -30.80 -6.58 -6.96
N VAL A 163 -29.72 -6.30 -7.66
CA VAL A 163 -29.04 -4.98 -7.63
C VAL A 163 -28.95 -4.33 -9.02
N GLY A 164 -29.82 -4.74 -9.95
CA GLY A 164 -29.91 -4.15 -11.29
C GLY A 164 -28.97 -4.74 -12.32
N GLY A 165 -28.33 -5.87 -12.01
CA GLY A 165 -27.49 -6.63 -12.92
C GLY A 165 -28.25 -7.70 -13.71
N ILE A 166 -27.46 -8.56 -14.39
CA ILE A 166 -27.98 -9.73 -15.12
C ILE A 166 -28.38 -10.83 -14.14
N ASP A 167 -29.28 -11.73 -14.56
CA ASP A 167 -29.69 -12.89 -13.76
C ASP A 167 -28.58 -13.93 -13.65
N THR A 168 -27.68 -13.71 -12.70
CA THR A 168 -26.50 -14.56 -12.43
C THR A 168 -26.12 -14.49 -10.97
N LEU A 169 -25.66 -15.60 -10.40
CA LEU A 169 -25.19 -15.64 -9.02
C LEU A 169 -23.98 -14.73 -8.80
N ILE A 170 -23.97 -14.10 -7.64
CA ILE A 170 -22.81 -13.32 -7.16
C ILE A 170 -21.84 -14.27 -6.46
N THR A 171 -20.56 -14.19 -6.82
CA THR A 171 -19.49 -14.84 -6.08
C THR A 171 -18.61 -13.77 -5.46
N PRO A 172 -18.84 -13.40 -4.19
CA PRO A 172 -18.02 -12.40 -3.51
C PRO A 172 -16.64 -12.99 -3.17
N TYR A 173 -15.59 -12.25 -3.45
CA TYR A 173 -14.23 -12.58 -3.07
C TYR A 173 -13.78 -11.73 -1.91
N VAL A 174 -13.18 -12.36 -0.92
CA VAL A 174 -12.60 -11.69 0.25
C VAL A 174 -11.12 -12.05 0.37
N ARG A 175 -10.35 -11.15 0.94
CA ARG A 175 -8.98 -11.45 1.31
C ARG A 175 -8.99 -12.34 2.55
N ASN A 176 -8.20 -13.40 2.57
CA ASN A 176 -8.00 -14.21 3.77
C ASN A 176 -7.49 -13.33 4.90
N ARG A 177 -8.03 -13.54 6.10
CA ARG A 177 -7.40 -13.02 7.31
C ARG A 177 -6.15 -13.87 7.58
N ASN A 178 -5.00 -13.28 7.40
CA ASN A 178 -3.76 -13.80 7.96
C ASN A 178 -3.59 -13.17 9.32
#